data_23422c752fcfbab973219dc641f1d951
#
_entry.id   23422c752fcfbab973219dc641f1d951
#
_cell.length_a   1.000
_cell.length_b   1.000
_cell.length_c   1.000
_cell.angle_alpha   90.00
_cell.angle_beta   90.00
_cell.angle_gamma   90.00
#
_symmetry.space_group_name_H-M   'P 1'
#
loop_
_entity.id
_entity.type
_entity.pdbx_description
1 polymer ?
#
loop_
_entity_poly.entity_id
_entity_poly.type
_entity_poly.pdbx_seq_one_letter_code
_entity_poly.pdbx_strand_id
1 'polypeptide(L)'
;AFFYSIIDFFGIWPGWAMTAATAIAAASLGYMPQDADQNTVRTFAYLVFFACLGIVLFGGKIYNALEKVQLFMVVWIIGYLVIIDLFMVPPRVWWIVIKGFFSFGSFPQPEDGGEIDWLLLGAFAAYAGSGGLGNVSITNYVRDKGWGMSSLVGAIPSIIGGQQVTLSHLGKVFRITPENLQNFREWWKYNRFEQYYIWVIGCFIGMALPAMLTIAFVPTGQA
;
A
#
# COMPACT_ATOMS: atom_id res chain seq x y z
N ALA A 1 2.46 -16.20 -14.84
CA ALA A 1 2.26 -16.16 -13.38
C ALA A 1 3.50 -16.66 -12.63
N PHE A 2 3.95 -17.90 -12.82
CA PHE A 2 5.08 -18.49 -12.07
C PHE A 2 6.38 -17.69 -12.16
N PHE A 3 6.76 -17.24 -13.36
CA PHE A 3 7.97 -16.42 -13.56
C PHE A 3 7.92 -15.08 -12.79
N TYR A 4 6.78 -14.40 -12.83
CA TYR A 4 6.58 -13.17 -12.07
C TYR A 4 6.62 -13.41 -10.56
N SER A 5 6.03 -14.51 -10.09
CA SER A 5 6.08 -14.86 -8.66
C SER A 5 7.51 -15.13 -8.18
N ILE A 6 8.37 -15.73 -9.01
CA ILE A 6 9.77 -15.93 -8.68
C ILE A 6 10.52 -14.60 -8.60
N ILE A 7 10.36 -13.71 -9.58
CA ILE A 7 11.03 -12.40 -9.57
C ILE A 7 10.61 -11.60 -8.35
N ASP A 8 9.31 -11.57 -8.04
CA ASP A 8 8.77 -10.82 -6.90
C ASP A 8 9.28 -11.39 -5.57
N PHE A 9 9.29 -12.72 -5.45
CA PHE A 9 9.76 -13.41 -4.24
C PHE A 9 11.23 -13.15 -3.92
N PHE A 10 12.10 -13.14 -4.94
CA PHE A 10 13.52 -12.91 -4.73
C PHE A 10 13.92 -11.43 -4.73
N GLY A 11 13.15 -10.56 -5.38
CA GLY A 11 13.53 -9.17 -5.58
C GLY A 11 13.05 -8.19 -4.50
N ILE A 12 11.84 -8.36 -4.00
CA ILE A 12 11.15 -7.30 -3.22
C ILE A 12 10.91 -7.71 -1.76
N TRP A 13 10.46 -8.91 -1.52
CA TRP A 13 9.91 -9.35 -0.23
C TRP A 13 10.87 -9.31 0.97
N PRO A 14 12.16 -9.65 0.85
CA PRO A 14 13.06 -9.59 1.99
C PRO A 14 13.27 -8.17 2.54
N GLY A 15 13.19 -7.17 1.69
CA GLY A 15 13.40 -5.76 2.07
C GLY A 15 12.29 -5.20 2.96
N TRP A 16 11.05 -5.60 2.78
CA TRP A 16 9.91 -5.00 3.49
C TRP A 16 9.93 -5.27 5.00
N ALA A 17 10.23 -6.49 5.40
CA ALA A 17 10.35 -6.83 6.82
C ALA A 17 11.51 -6.08 7.48
N MET A 18 12.62 -5.91 6.78
CA MET A 18 13.77 -5.15 7.26
C MET A 18 13.45 -3.67 7.39
N THR A 19 12.78 -3.07 6.42
CA THR A 19 12.37 -1.65 6.47
C THR A 19 11.44 -1.39 7.65
N ALA A 20 10.42 -2.22 7.85
CA ALA A 20 9.55 -2.12 9.02
C ALA A 20 10.29 -2.29 10.34
N ALA A 21 11.22 -3.25 10.40
CA ALA A 21 12.04 -3.50 11.58
C ALA A 21 12.98 -2.34 11.88
N THR A 22 13.57 -1.71 10.87
CA THR A 22 14.41 -0.53 11.03
C THR A 22 13.64 0.63 11.65
N ALA A 23 12.41 0.87 11.20
CA ALA A 23 11.55 1.91 11.78
C ALA A 23 11.19 1.63 13.25
N ILE A 24 10.88 0.37 13.59
CA ILE A 24 10.60 -0.04 14.98
C ILE A 24 11.86 0.08 15.84
N ALA A 25 13.01 -0.33 15.33
CA ALA A 25 14.29 -0.20 16.02
C ALA A 25 14.64 1.27 16.28
N ALA A 26 14.48 2.15 15.27
CA ALA A 26 14.70 3.58 15.42
C ALA A 26 13.80 4.18 16.52
N ALA A 27 12.52 3.79 16.54
CA ALA A 27 11.60 4.23 17.58
C ALA A 27 11.99 3.74 18.98
N SER A 28 12.54 2.53 19.09
CA SER A 28 12.96 1.95 20.38
C SER A 28 14.30 2.50 20.88
N LEU A 29 15.21 2.81 19.97
CA LEU A 29 16.55 3.32 20.27
C LEU A 29 16.57 4.86 20.48
N GLY A 30 15.60 5.56 19.87
CA GLY A 30 15.57 7.03 19.85
C GLY A 30 16.51 7.66 18.82
N TYR A 31 17.16 6.86 17.99
CA TYR A 31 18.03 7.30 16.89
C TYR A 31 17.98 6.28 15.73
N MET A 32 18.46 6.70 14.55
CA MET A 32 18.53 5.79 13.38
C MET A 32 19.55 4.68 13.62
N PRO A 33 19.17 3.39 13.50
CA PRO A 33 20.05 2.24 13.74
C PRO A 33 21.32 2.30 12.88
N GLN A 34 22.44 2.04 13.52
CA GLN A 34 23.75 1.94 12.88
C GLN A 34 24.19 0.48 12.70
N ASP A 35 25.37 0.25 12.11
CA ASP A 35 25.90 -1.10 11.89
C ASP A 35 26.00 -1.93 13.18
N ALA A 36 26.26 -1.29 14.32
CA ALA A 36 26.30 -1.93 15.63
C ALA A 36 24.93 -2.45 16.09
N ASP A 37 23.84 -1.86 15.60
CA ASP A 37 22.46 -2.19 16.01
C ASP A 37 21.80 -3.27 15.14
N GLN A 38 22.52 -3.84 14.17
CA GLN A 38 21.97 -4.81 13.22
C GLN A 38 21.29 -6.01 13.89
N ASN A 39 21.77 -6.45 15.04
CA ASN A 39 21.13 -7.55 15.77
C ASN A 39 19.75 -7.15 16.30
N THR A 40 19.58 -5.92 16.75
CA THR A 40 18.29 -5.36 17.20
C THR A 40 17.33 -5.28 16.03
N VAL A 41 17.77 -4.74 14.89
CA VAL A 41 16.95 -4.67 13.67
C VAL A 41 16.54 -6.06 13.19
N ARG A 42 17.46 -7.01 13.19
CA ARG A 42 17.18 -8.41 12.81
C ARG A 42 16.17 -9.07 13.74
N THR A 43 16.26 -8.82 15.04
CA THR A 43 15.29 -9.34 16.01
C THR A 43 13.89 -8.80 15.73
N PHE A 44 13.74 -7.49 15.50
CA PHE A 44 12.46 -6.91 15.11
C PHE A 44 11.98 -7.43 13.76
N ALA A 45 12.87 -7.67 12.80
CA ALA A 45 12.50 -8.25 11.50
C ALA A 45 11.88 -9.65 11.66
N TYR A 46 12.45 -10.50 12.50
CA TYR A 46 11.85 -11.80 12.81
C TYR A 46 10.51 -11.66 13.54
N LEU A 47 10.38 -10.75 14.49
CA LEU A 47 9.11 -10.52 15.18
C LEU A 47 8.01 -10.08 14.21
N VAL A 48 8.30 -9.12 13.34
CA VAL A 48 7.37 -8.66 12.30
C VAL A 48 7.01 -9.81 11.37
N PHE A 49 8.00 -10.57 10.90
CA PHE A 49 7.77 -11.71 10.01
C PHE A 49 6.84 -12.75 10.63
N PHE A 50 7.13 -13.18 11.87
CA PHE A 50 6.29 -14.18 12.55
C PHE A 50 4.91 -13.65 12.91
N ALA A 51 4.78 -12.36 13.22
CA ALA A 51 3.47 -11.74 13.43
C ALA A 51 2.63 -11.76 12.14
N CYS A 52 3.20 -11.38 11.01
CA CYS A 52 2.54 -11.46 9.71
C CYS A 52 2.16 -12.91 9.34
N LEU A 53 3.09 -13.85 9.56
CA LEU A 53 2.84 -15.27 9.32
C LEU A 53 1.68 -15.78 10.19
N GLY A 54 1.64 -15.38 11.46
CA GLY A 54 0.53 -15.73 12.38
C GLY A 54 -0.82 -15.22 11.88
N ILE A 55 -0.89 -13.98 11.42
CA ILE A 55 -2.13 -13.40 10.85
C ILE A 55 -2.62 -14.23 9.64
N VAL A 56 -1.69 -14.61 8.76
CA VAL A 56 -2.03 -15.38 7.55
C VAL A 56 -2.44 -16.80 7.86
N LEU A 57 -1.78 -17.47 8.81
CA LEU A 57 -2.06 -18.87 9.15
C LEU A 57 -3.35 -19.04 9.95
N PHE A 58 -3.64 -18.14 10.89
CA PHE A 58 -4.74 -18.29 11.84
C PHE A 58 -5.93 -17.35 11.57
N GLY A 59 -5.88 -16.55 10.53
CA GLY A 59 -6.89 -15.53 10.22
C GLY A 59 -8.25 -16.07 9.71
N GLY A 60 -8.44 -17.35 9.54
CA GLY A 60 -9.66 -17.93 8.98
C GLY A 60 -9.76 -17.66 7.46
N LYS A 61 -10.59 -16.70 7.05
CA LYS A 61 -10.52 -16.16 5.68
C LYS A 61 -9.38 -15.14 5.64
N ILE A 62 -8.30 -15.44 4.91
CA ILE A 62 -7.07 -14.65 4.88
C ILE A 62 -7.37 -13.16 4.68
N TYR A 63 -8.18 -12.82 3.68
CA TYR A 63 -8.47 -11.42 3.35
C TYR A 63 -9.32 -10.69 4.39
N ASN A 64 -10.18 -11.38 5.13
CA ASN A 64 -10.94 -10.75 6.20
C ASN A 64 -10.06 -10.37 7.41
N ALA A 65 -9.08 -11.20 7.73
CA ALA A 65 -8.11 -10.90 8.79
C ALA A 65 -7.21 -9.73 8.38
N LEU A 66 -6.65 -9.79 7.17
CA LEU A 66 -5.82 -8.73 6.61
C LEU A 66 -6.57 -7.40 6.52
N GLU A 67 -7.83 -7.42 6.06
CA GLU A 67 -8.64 -6.21 5.96
C GLU A 67 -8.82 -5.50 7.31
N LYS A 68 -9.15 -6.24 8.36
CA LYS A 68 -9.32 -5.66 9.70
C LYS A 68 -8.03 -5.06 10.23
N VAL A 69 -6.91 -5.77 10.07
CA VAL A 69 -5.59 -5.29 10.48
C VAL A 69 -5.18 -4.05 9.67
N GLN A 70 -5.33 -4.11 8.34
CA GLN A 70 -5.01 -2.98 7.47
C GLN A 70 -5.89 -1.77 7.74
N LEU A 71 -7.20 -1.96 7.93
CA LEU A 71 -8.10 -0.86 8.26
C LEU A 71 -7.68 -0.16 9.57
N PHE A 72 -7.38 -0.95 10.61
CA PHE A 72 -6.88 -0.42 11.86
C PHE A 72 -5.59 0.37 11.67
N MET A 73 -4.62 -0.20 10.93
CA MET A 73 -3.34 0.46 10.66
C MET A 73 -3.51 1.76 9.86
N VAL A 74 -4.32 1.74 8.81
CA VAL A 74 -4.55 2.93 7.97
C VAL A 74 -5.20 4.05 8.78
N VAL A 75 -6.24 3.74 9.55
CA VAL A 75 -6.90 4.72 10.41
C VAL A 75 -5.93 5.30 11.45
N TRP A 76 -5.12 4.43 12.05
CA TRP A 76 -4.12 4.85 13.03
C TRP A 76 -3.05 5.75 12.41
N ILE A 77 -2.46 5.33 11.29
CA ILE A 77 -1.39 6.09 10.61
C ILE A 77 -1.91 7.44 10.11
N ILE A 78 -3.03 7.45 9.40
CA ILE A 78 -3.59 8.70 8.88
C ILE A 78 -4.00 9.62 10.02
N GLY A 79 -4.67 9.08 11.05
CA GLY A 79 -5.05 9.86 12.23
C GLY A 79 -3.84 10.47 12.94
N TYR A 80 -2.79 9.69 13.13
CA TYR A 80 -1.55 10.16 13.74
C TYR A 80 -0.88 11.25 12.90
N LEU A 81 -0.76 11.04 11.58
CA LEU A 81 -0.16 12.04 10.68
C LEU A 81 -0.97 13.33 10.65
N VAL A 82 -2.29 13.24 10.55
CA VAL A 82 -3.16 14.43 10.57
C VAL A 82 -2.99 15.21 11.88
N ILE A 83 -2.95 14.52 13.01
CA ILE A 83 -2.77 15.17 14.32
C ILE A 83 -1.41 15.89 14.36
N ILE A 84 -0.33 15.21 13.99
CA ILE A 84 1.00 15.84 14.00
C ILE A 84 1.05 17.03 13.04
N ASP A 85 0.56 16.88 11.82
CA ASP A 85 0.58 17.95 10.82
C ASP A 85 -0.21 19.17 11.29
N LEU A 86 -1.37 18.97 11.93
CA LEU A 86 -2.17 20.08 12.44
C LEU A 86 -1.48 20.86 13.58
N PHE A 87 -0.73 20.16 14.44
CA PHE A 87 -0.10 20.81 15.60
C PHE A 87 1.32 21.28 15.36
N MET A 88 2.06 20.61 14.48
CA MET A 88 3.50 20.84 14.35
C MET A 88 3.91 21.46 13.01
N VAL A 89 3.10 21.34 11.96
CA VAL A 89 3.43 21.85 10.62
C VAL A 89 2.89 23.29 10.44
N PRO A 90 3.75 24.26 10.12
CA PRO A 90 3.31 25.62 9.86
C PRO A 90 2.34 25.71 8.68
N PRO A 91 1.34 26.61 8.72
CA PRO A 91 0.35 26.79 7.63
C PRO A 91 0.96 27.09 6.26
N ARG A 92 2.16 27.69 6.23
CA ARG A 92 2.92 27.95 5.01
C ARG A 92 3.24 26.63 4.27
N VAL A 93 3.60 25.58 4.97
CA VAL A 93 3.96 24.28 4.38
C VAL A 93 2.74 23.61 3.76
N TRP A 94 1.59 23.70 4.41
CA TRP A 94 0.32 23.23 3.86
C TRP A 94 0.05 23.85 2.47
N TRP A 95 0.24 25.17 2.40
CA TRP A 95 0.05 25.88 1.15
C TRP A 95 1.07 25.48 0.07
N ILE A 96 2.33 25.26 0.45
CA ILE A 96 3.39 24.81 -0.47
C ILE A 96 3.02 23.44 -1.08
N VAL A 97 2.61 22.48 -0.25
CA VAL A 97 2.25 21.11 -0.70
C VAL A 97 1.02 21.13 -1.59
N ILE A 98 -0.04 21.85 -1.19
CA ILE A 98 -1.25 21.98 -2.01
C ILE A 98 -0.93 22.64 -3.35
N LYS A 99 -0.20 23.75 -3.35
CA LYS A 99 0.18 24.44 -4.58
C LYS A 99 1.08 23.57 -5.47
N GLY A 100 2.03 22.86 -4.87
CA GLY A 100 2.93 21.94 -5.57
C GLY A 100 2.18 20.81 -6.27
N PHE A 101 1.16 20.26 -5.65
CA PHE A 101 0.32 19.21 -6.23
C PHE A 101 -0.40 19.66 -7.51
N PHE A 102 -0.79 20.93 -7.59
CA PHE A 102 -1.44 21.52 -8.77
C PHE A 102 -0.46 22.22 -9.74
N SER A 103 0.84 22.20 -9.46
CA SER A 103 1.88 22.78 -10.32
C SER A 103 2.34 21.78 -11.38
N PHE A 104 1.53 21.59 -12.42
CA PHE A 104 1.87 20.69 -13.51
C PHE A 104 2.98 21.24 -14.40
N GLY A 105 3.89 20.36 -14.83
CA GLY A 105 4.94 20.66 -15.80
C GLY A 105 6.19 21.32 -15.25
N SER A 106 6.31 21.51 -13.95
CA SER A 106 7.54 21.97 -13.31
C SER A 106 8.23 20.80 -12.60
N PHE A 107 9.45 20.51 -12.99
CA PHE A 107 10.31 19.60 -12.21
C PHE A 107 11.14 20.42 -11.22
N PRO A 108 11.19 20.02 -9.96
CA PRO A 108 12.08 20.66 -9.00
C PRO A 108 13.52 20.48 -9.49
N GLN A 109 14.24 21.60 -9.63
CA GLN A 109 15.67 21.56 -9.88
C GLN A 109 16.35 21.40 -8.52
N PRO A 110 17.38 20.55 -8.40
CA PRO A 110 18.19 20.47 -7.20
C PRO A 110 18.80 21.85 -6.88
N GLU A 111 18.70 22.30 -5.64
CA GLU A 111 19.19 23.62 -5.22
C GLU A 111 20.70 23.77 -5.45
N ASP A 112 21.45 22.68 -5.43
CA ASP A 112 22.89 22.64 -5.66
C ASP A 112 23.30 22.57 -7.14
N GLY A 113 22.37 22.72 -8.07
CA GLY A 113 22.61 22.59 -9.51
C GLY A 113 22.98 21.17 -9.95
N GLY A 114 22.72 20.19 -9.11
CA GLY A 114 22.92 18.76 -9.42
C GLY A 114 21.94 18.23 -10.47
N GLU A 115 22.18 17.03 -10.92
CA GLU A 115 21.26 16.33 -11.82
C GLU A 115 20.09 15.72 -11.03
N ILE A 116 18.92 15.67 -11.67
CA ILE A 116 17.75 15.00 -11.10
C ILE A 116 18.07 13.50 -11.02
N ASP A 117 17.87 12.89 -9.85
CA ASP A 117 17.95 11.43 -9.70
C ASP A 117 16.71 10.78 -10.32
N TRP A 118 16.85 10.46 -11.61
CA TRP A 118 15.80 9.79 -12.37
C TRP A 118 15.46 8.40 -11.85
N LEU A 119 16.41 7.72 -11.21
CA LEU A 119 16.20 6.39 -10.63
C LEU A 119 15.30 6.49 -9.41
N LEU A 120 15.58 7.44 -8.53
CA LEU A 120 14.76 7.72 -7.35
C LEU A 120 13.36 8.20 -7.75
N LEU A 121 13.28 9.12 -8.69
CA LEU A 121 11.99 9.60 -9.21
C LEU A 121 11.17 8.48 -9.86
N GLY A 122 11.83 7.59 -10.61
CA GLY A 122 11.22 6.40 -11.19
C GLY A 122 10.72 5.41 -10.12
N ALA A 123 11.47 5.25 -9.03
CA ALA A 123 11.06 4.44 -7.90
C ALA A 123 9.79 5.01 -7.22
N PHE A 124 9.74 6.32 -6.97
CA PHE A 124 8.52 6.96 -6.45
C PHE A 124 7.32 6.80 -7.37
N ALA A 125 7.50 6.98 -8.68
CA ALA A 125 6.44 6.78 -9.66
C ALA A 125 5.94 5.32 -9.66
N ALA A 126 6.83 4.33 -9.51
CA ALA A 126 6.47 2.93 -9.42
C ALA A 126 5.69 2.60 -8.13
N TYR A 127 6.01 3.28 -7.02
CA TYR A 127 5.27 3.12 -5.76
C TYR A 127 3.91 3.85 -5.75
N ALA A 128 3.73 4.85 -6.57
CA ALA A 128 2.47 5.63 -6.64
C ALA A 128 1.28 4.79 -7.16
N GLY A 129 1.54 3.66 -7.77
CA GLY A 129 0.52 2.75 -8.29
C GLY A 129 0.71 1.30 -7.84
N SER A 130 -0.39 0.59 -7.68
CA SER A 130 -0.35 -0.84 -7.46
C SER A 130 -0.05 -1.55 -8.78
N GLY A 131 1.19 -2.01 -8.97
CA GLY A 131 1.65 -2.73 -10.15
C GLY A 131 1.86 -4.24 -9.90
N GLY A 132 2.03 -5.01 -10.98
CA GLY A 132 2.44 -6.41 -10.92
C GLY A 132 1.53 -7.31 -10.08
N LEU A 133 2.11 -8.03 -9.13
CA LEU A 133 1.39 -8.94 -8.24
C LEU A 133 0.45 -8.25 -7.26
N GLY A 134 0.61 -6.95 -6.99
CA GLY A 134 -0.34 -6.16 -6.22
C GLY A 134 -1.74 -6.19 -6.82
N ASN A 135 -1.87 -6.11 -8.14
CA ASN A 135 -3.15 -6.23 -8.83
C ASN A 135 -3.79 -7.62 -8.69
N VAL A 136 -2.98 -8.69 -8.63
CA VAL A 136 -3.47 -10.04 -8.36
C VAL A 136 -4.06 -10.13 -6.95
N SER A 137 -3.41 -9.51 -5.97
CA SER A 137 -3.90 -9.46 -4.58
C SER A 137 -5.24 -8.72 -4.49
N ILE A 138 -5.40 -7.59 -5.19
CA ILE A 138 -6.67 -6.86 -5.28
C ILE A 138 -7.75 -7.72 -5.93
N THR A 139 -7.44 -8.40 -7.02
CA THR A 139 -8.38 -9.30 -7.70
C THR A 139 -8.83 -10.44 -6.78
N ASN A 140 -7.93 -11.02 -6.02
CA ASN A 140 -8.25 -12.05 -5.03
C ASN A 140 -9.11 -11.50 -3.88
N TYR A 141 -8.83 -10.28 -3.42
CA TYR A 141 -9.66 -9.60 -2.43
C TYR A 141 -11.11 -9.39 -2.93
N VAL A 142 -11.28 -8.86 -4.14
CA VAL A 142 -12.60 -8.69 -4.79
C VAL A 142 -13.35 -10.02 -4.88
N ARG A 143 -12.63 -11.11 -5.21
CA ARG A 143 -13.19 -12.44 -5.24
C ARG A 143 -13.65 -12.90 -3.86
N ASP A 144 -12.82 -12.76 -2.85
CA ASP A 144 -13.12 -13.21 -1.48
C ASP A 144 -14.28 -12.42 -0.85
N LYS A 145 -14.45 -11.16 -1.25
CA LYS A 145 -15.62 -10.35 -0.90
C LYS A 145 -16.90 -10.76 -1.65
N GLY A 146 -16.79 -11.58 -2.67
CA GLY A 146 -17.94 -12.00 -3.48
C GLY A 146 -18.52 -10.86 -4.32
N TRP A 147 -17.72 -9.90 -4.73
CA TRP A 147 -18.19 -8.78 -5.54
C TRP A 147 -18.36 -9.17 -7.01
N GLY A 148 -19.48 -8.75 -7.61
CA GLY A 148 -19.82 -9.07 -8.99
C GLY A 148 -19.89 -10.57 -9.23
N MET A 149 -19.27 -11.05 -10.31
CA MET A 149 -19.26 -12.48 -10.65
C MET A 149 -18.43 -13.34 -9.68
N SER A 150 -17.62 -12.74 -8.85
CA SER A 150 -16.79 -13.46 -7.88
C SER A 150 -17.60 -14.18 -6.80
N SER A 151 -18.84 -13.74 -6.56
CA SER A 151 -19.79 -14.44 -5.68
C SER A 151 -20.06 -15.88 -6.07
N LEU A 152 -19.85 -16.23 -7.35
CA LEU A 152 -20.06 -17.56 -7.90
C LEU A 152 -18.86 -18.51 -7.71
N VAL A 153 -17.70 -17.97 -7.30
CA VAL A 153 -16.44 -18.74 -7.23
C VAL A 153 -16.09 -19.12 -5.77
N GLY A 154 -16.43 -18.28 -4.81
CA GLY A 154 -16.09 -18.47 -3.40
C GLY A 154 -14.72 -17.92 -3.02
N ALA A 155 -14.51 -17.79 -1.71
CA ALA A 155 -13.29 -17.20 -1.12
C ALA A 155 -12.12 -18.20 -1.11
N ILE A 156 -10.89 -17.68 -1.12
CA ILE A 156 -9.69 -18.49 -0.89
C ILE A 156 -9.62 -18.85 0.62
N PRO A 157 -9.60 -20.15 0.97
CA PRO A 157 -9.48 -20.54 2.36
C PRO A 157 -8.08 -20.32 2.90
N SER A 158 -7.96 -20.12 4.22
CA SER A 158 -6.66 -20.18 4.89
C SER A 158 -6.10 -21.61 4.87
N ILE A 159 -4.79 -21.74 5.08
CA ILE A 159 -4.09 -23.03 5.08
C ILE A 159 -4.63 -23.95 6.21
N ILE A 160 -4.99 -23.35 7.33
CA ILE A 160 -5.53 -24.06 8.48
C ILE A 160 -7.03 -23.75 8.63
N GLY A 161 -7.87 -24.80 8.56
CA GLY A 161 -9.31 -24.68 8.79
C GLY A 161 -10.15 -24.16 7.61
N GLY A 162 -9.58 -24.09 6.40
CA GLY A 162 -10.30 -23.64 5.23
C GLY A 162 -11.05 -24.77 4.50
N GLN A 163 -12.14 -24.41 3.80
CA GLN A 163 -12.84 -25.34 2.90
C GLN A 163 -12.14 -25.39 1.55
N GLN A 164 -12.11 -26.59 0.92
CA GLN A 164 -11.56 -26.71 -0.43
C GLN A 164 -12.42 -25.95 -1.45
N VAL A 165 -11.78 -25.09 -2.22
CA VAL A 165 -12.39 -24.37 -3.34
C VAL A 165 -11.79 -24.87 -4.65
N THR A 166 -12.64 -25.34 -5.56
CA THR A 166 -12.20 -25.75 -6.90
C THR A 166 -12.01 -24.51 -7.76
N LEU A 167 -10.75 -24.17 -8.03
CA LEU A 167 -10.40 -23.06 -8.91
C LEU A 167 -10.39 -23.54 -10.37
N SER A 168 -11.12 -22.82 -11.23
CA SER A 168 -11.07 -23.03 -12.67
C SER A 168 -9.98 -22.17 -13.30
N HIS A 169 -9.18 -22.75 -14.20
CA HIS A 169 -8.21 -22.02 -15.01
C HIS A 169 -8.86 -21.25 -16.16
N LEU A 170 -10.14 -21.50 -16.44
CA LEU A 170 -10.90 -20.85 -17.51
C LEU A 170 -11.85 -19.82 -16.89
N GLY A 171 -11.75 -18.59 -17.34
CA GLY A 171 -12.72 -17.55 -17.00
C GLY A 171 -14.06 -17.81 -17.67
N LYS A 172 -15.15 -17.37 -17.03
CA LYS A 172 -16.50 -17.38 -17.60
C LYS A 172 -16.95 -15.96 -17.88
N VAL A 173 -17.54 -15.74 -19.03
CA VAL A 173 -18.17 -14.47 -19.39
C VAL A 173 -19.66 -14.58 -19.10
N PHE A 174 -20.26 -13.53 -18.55
CA PHE A 174 -21.71 -13.51 -18.31
C PHE A 174 -22.49 -13.47 -19.65
N ARG A 175 -23.69 -14.06 -19.66
CA ARG A 175 -24.58 -13.99 -20.82
C ARG A 175 -25.07 -12.54 -20.99
N ILE A 176 -25.04 -12.05 -22.23
CA ILE A 176 -25.51 -10.70 -22.57
C ILE A 176 -27.04 -10.70 -22.57
N THR A 177 -27.62 -10.47 -21.41
CA THR A 177 -29.04 -10.23 -21.21
C THR A 177 -29.26 -8.80 -20.72
N PRO A 178 -30.44 -8.20 -20.89
CA PRO A 178 -30.71 -6.86 -20.37
C PRO A 178 -30.43 -6.72 -18.88
N GLU A 179 -30.79 -7.71 -18.09
CA GLU A 179 -30.56 -7.77 -16.64
C GLU A 179 -29.07 -7.80 -16.30
N ASN A 180 -28.31 -8.71 -16.91
CA ASN A 180 -26.86 -8.82 -16.68
C ASN A 180 -26.12 -7.58 -17.14
N LEU A 181 -26.57 -6.94 -18.21
CA LEU A 181 -25.99 -5.70 -18.70
C LEU A 181 -26.27 -4.54 -17.73
N GLN A 182 -27.45 -4.51 -17.12
CA GLN A 182 -27.78 -3.54 -16.08
C GLN A 182 -26.89 -3.73 -14.85
N ASN A 183 -26.72 -4.95 -14.37
CA ASN A 183 -25.84 -5.30 -13.25
C ASN A 183 -24.40 -4.90 -13.54
N PHE A 184 -23.90 -5.13 -14.76
CA PHE A 184 -22.56 -4.70 -15.17
C PHE A 184 -22.40 -3.18 -15.14
N ARG A 185 -23.42 -2.43 -15.61
CA ARG A 185 -23.39 -0.96 -15.57
C ARG A 185 -23.41 -0.41 -14.15
N GLU A 186 -24.14 -1.04 -13.23
CA GLU A 186 -24.13 -0.65 -11.82
C GLU A 186 -22.77 -0.91 -11.17
N TRP A 187 -22.13 -2.06 -11.45
CA TRP A 187 -20.76 -2.33 -11.01
C TRP A 187 -19.76 -1.34 -11.59
N TRP A 188 -19.93 -0.94 -12.84
CA TRP A 188 -19.08 0.05 -13.47
C TRP A 188 -19.21 1.44 -12.84
N LYS A 189 -20.40 1.85 -12.44
CA LYS A 189 -20.60 3.10 -11.67
C LYS A 189 -19.90 3.02 -10.32
N TYR A 190 -20.06 1.92 -9.61
CA TYR A 190 -19.43 1.69 -8.31
C TYR A 190 -17.90 1.75 -8.42
N ASN A 191 -17.32 1.02 -9.37
CA ASN A 191 -15.88 1.01 -9.59
C ASN A 191 -15.34 2.40 -9.95
N ARG A 192 -16.05 3.17 -10.77
CA ARG A 192 -15.66 4.56 -11.07
C ARG A 192 -15.70 5.45 -9.84
N PHE A 193 -16.72 5.32 -9.00
CA PHE A 193 -16.80 6.07 -7.75
C PHE A 193 -15.61 5.74 -6.84
N GLU A 194 -15.28 4.47 -6.68
CA GLU A 194 -14.15 4.02 -5.89
C GLU A 194 -12.82 4.59 -6.41
N GLN A 195 -12.60 4.51 -7.72
CA GLN A 195 -11.35 5.00 -8.33
C GLN A 195 -11.20 6.52 -8.25
N TYR A 196 -12.25 7.28 -8.56
CA TYR A 196 -12.15 8.74 -8.60
C TYR A 196 -12.24 9.40 -7.22
N TYR A 197 -13.03 8.88 -6.31
CA TYR A 197 -13.25 9.54 -5.02
C TYR A 197 -12.45 8.92 -3.88
N ILE A 198 -12.33 7.60 -3.84
CA ILE A 198 -11.62 6.94 -2.74
C ILE A 198 -10.13 6.85 -3.06
N TRP A 199 -9.79 6.31 -4.22
CA TRP A 199 -8.39 6.09 -4.58
C TRP A 199 -7.62 7.40 -4.80
N VAL A 200 -8.12 8.33 -5.62
CA VAL A 200 -7.44 9.60 -5.91
C VAL A 200 -7.26 10.42 -4.64
N ILE A 201 -8.31 10.57 -3.83
CA ILE A 201 -8.23 11.32 -2.57
C ILE A 201 -7.30 10.62 -1.58
N GLY A 202 -7.39 9.29 -1.47
CA GLY A 202 -6.51 8.49 -0.61
C GLY A 202 -5.04 8.61 -1.00
N CYS A 203 -4.72 8.58 -2.29
CA CYS A 203 -3.36 8.81 -2.80
C CYS A 203 -2.87 10.22 -2.47
N PHE A 204 -3.71 11.24 -2.68
CA PHE A 204 -3.35 12.60 -2.34
C PHE A 204 -3.04 12.76 -0.85
N ILE A 205 -3.92 12.29 0.04
CA ILE A 205 -3.71 12.36 1.49
C ILE A 205 -2.47 11.57 1.90
N GLY A 206 -2.31 10.34 1.38
CA GLY A 206 -1.19 9.46 1.71
C GLY A 206 0.17 9.99 1.28
N MET A 207 0.22 10.84 0.26
CA MET A 207 1.45 11.52 -0.18
C MET A 207 1.64 12.86 0.53
N ALA A 208 0.58 13.64 0.69
CA ALA A 208 0.66 14.99 1.22
C ALA A 208 1.09 15.04 2.69
N LEU A 209 0.52 14.18 3.53
CA LEU A 209 0.83 14.21 4.97
C LEU A 209 2.30 13.93 5.27
N PRO A 210 2.93 12.84 4.79
CA PRO A 210 4.35 12.62 5.01
C PRO A 210 5.24 13.71 4.37
N ALA A 211 4.85 14.23 3.20
CA ALA A 211 5.59 15.31 2.55
C ALA A 211 5.60 16.60 3.37
N MET A 212 4.49 16.92 4.03
CA MET A 212 4.42 18.09 4.92
C MET A 212 5.39 17.96 6.10
N LEU A 213 5.47 16.80 6.74
CA LEU A 213 6.45 16.54 7.80
C LEU A 213 7.89 16.62 7.29
N THR A 214 8.16 16.05 6.12
CA THR A 214 9.51 16.12 5.52
C THR A 214 9.92 17.56 5.28
N ILE A 215 9.07 18.37 4.66
CA ILE A 215 9.36 19.79 4.38
C ILE A 215 9.51 20.59 5.67
N ALA A 216 8.76 20.25 6.72
CA ALA A 216 8.79 21.01 7.97
C ALA A 216 10.01 20.67 8.85
N PHE A 217 10.51 19.44 8.83
CA PHE A 217 11.50 18.96 9.80
C PHE A 217 12.82 18.48 9.20
N VAL A 218 12.85 18.12 7.91
CA VAL A 218 14.10 17.68 7.28
C VAL A 218 14.76 18.88 6.58
N PRO A 219 16.01 19.23 6.94
CA PRO A 219 16.75 20.27 6.23
C PRO A 219 16.94 19.91 4.76
N THR A 220 16.82 20.91 3.89
CA THR A 220 17.10 20.77 2.46
C THR A 220 18.51 20.21 2.23
N GLY A 221 18.62 19.17 1.40
CA GLY A 221 19.90 18.49 1.08
C GLY A 221 20.27 17.35 2.04
N GLN A 222 19.44 16.97 3.00
CA GLN A 222 19.65 15.81 3.90
C GLN A 222 18.58 14.71 3.76
N ALA A 223 17.70 14.81 2.78
CA ALA A 223 16.67 13.82 2.52
C ALA A 223 17.16 12.74 1.53
#